data_6b759a94951e76a07e02171329438d71
#
_entry.id   6b759a94951e76a07e02171329438d71
#
_cell.length_a   1.000
_cell.length_b   1.000
_cell.length_c   1.000
_cell.angle_alpha   90.00
_cell.angle_beta   90.00
_cell.angle_gamma   90.00
#
_symmetry.space_group_name_H-M   'P 1'
#
loop_
_entity.id
_entity.type
_entity.pdbx_description
1 polymer ?
#
loop_
_entity_poly.entity_id
_entity_poly.type
_entity_poly.pdbx_seq_one_letter_code
_entity_poly.pdbx_strand_id
1 'polypeptide(L)'
;MSGQAQESVRQLLAELHAERVATWPPEQLQTNVDQRRELVETANHAGFVKPGDVVQPFSLAEVDGGLVTLDGLLADGPAVLVFFRFADCPACNIALPYYDRRLRPGLERLGATLVAISPQLPERLVAIKRRHGLKFLVASDDGNALGRAFGVTFEANAASRQAALAKGVSLGDTIGTGTWELPMPTIVVIGQDRVVRFADVAPDWLLRTEAEPVLEAVEALSLVEAV
;
A
#
# COMPACT_ATOMS: atom_id res chain seq x y z
N MET A 1 3.09 1.82 35.63
CA MET A 1 2.35 1.53 34.40
C MET A 1 3.41 1.23 33.33
N SER A 2 3.66 -0.05 33.04
CA SER A 2 4.61 -0.47 32.00
C SER A 2 4.03 -0.08 30.64
N GLY A 3 4.61 0.93 30.00
CA GLY A 3 4.30 1.25 28.62
C GLY A 3 4.65 0.04 27.75
N GLN A 4 3.66 -0.69 27.28
CA GLN A 4 3.87 -1.64 26.20
C GLN A 4 4.41 -0.83 25.02
N ALA A 5 5.58 -1.22 24.52
CA ALA A 5 6.14 -0.61 23.33
C ALA A 5 5.06 -0.65 22.22
N GLN A 6 4.79 0.50 21.64
CA GLN A 6 3.77 0.62 20.61
C GLN A 6 4.20 -0.20 19.39
N GLU A 7 3.29 -1.07 18.88
CA GLU A 7 3.58 -1.89 17.71
C GLU A 7 3.95 -1.00 16.51
N SER A 8 5.07 -1.28 15.84
CA SER A 8 5.61 -0.53 14.72
C SER A 8 5.67 -1.41 13.47
N VAL A 9 5.13 -0.93 12.35
CA VAL A 9 5.22 -1.64 11.06
C VAL A 9 6.66 -1.74 10.58
N ARG A 10 7.48 -0.73 10.84
CA ARG A 10 8.90 -0.72 10.48
C ARG A 10 9.68 -1.78 11.25
N GLN A 11 9.38 -1.94 12.55
CA GLN A 11 9.99 -2.99 13.35
C GLN A 11 9.60 -4.39 12.84
N LEU A 12 8.32 -4.64 12.59
CA LEU A 12 7.84 -5.92 12.05
C LEU A 12 8.48 -6.26 10.69
N LEU A 13 8.70 -5.25 9.84
CA LEU A 13 9.36 -5.44 8.55
C LEU A 13 10.88 -5.61 8.67
N ALA A 14 11.50 -5.00 9.68
CA ALA A 14 12.90 -5.25 10.02
C ALA A 14 13.11 -6.69 10.51
N GLU A 15 12.18 -7.24 11.29
CA GLU A 15 12.18 -8.64 11.72
C GLU A 15 12.05 -9.59 10.52
N LEU A 16 11.15 -9.31 9.57
CA LEU A 16 11.07 -10.05 8.29
C LEU A 16 12.39 -10.01 7.51
N HIS A 17 13.07 -8.87 7.51
CA HIS A 17 14.38 -8.76 6.84
C HIS A 17 15.45 -9.58 7.58
N ALA A 18 15.50 -9.51 8.90
CA ALA A 18 16.42 -10.28 9.72
C ALA A 18 16.24 -11.80 9.52
N GLU A 19 14.99 -12.27 9.45
CA GLU A 19 14.68 -13.66 9.12
C GLU A 19 15.25 -14.05 7.74
N ARG A 20 15.09 -13.20 6.72
CA ARG A 20 15.63 -13.45 5.38
C ARG A 20 17.15 -13.48 5.37
N VAL A 21 17.79 -12.60 6.12
CA VAL A 21 19.27 -12.61 6.27
C VAL A 21 19.74 -13.94 6.87
N ALA A 22 18.98 -14.48 7.82
CA ALA A 22 19.32 -15.74 8.48
C ALA A 22 19.02 -17.00 7.65
N THR A 23 18.03 -16.94 6.74
CA THR A 23 17.46 -18.16 6.13
C THR A 23 17.58 -18.24 4.61
N TRP A 24 17.72 -17.11 3.91
CA TRP A 24 17.75 -17.10 2.45
C TRP A 24 19.15 -17.41 1.91
N PRO A 25 19.22 -18.07 0.74
CA PRO A 25 20.48 -18.14 0.00
C PRO A 25 21.04 -16.74 -0.28
N PRO A 26 22.37 -16.54 -0.16
CA PRO A 26 22.97 -15.20 -0.30
C PRO A 26 22.61 -14.49 -1.61
N GLU A 27 22.60 -15.19 -2.74
CA GLU A 27 22.24 -14.62 -4.05
C GLU A 27 20.77 -14.13 -4.10
N GLN A 28 19.86 -14.88 -3.50
CA GLN A 28 18.45 -14.49 -3.42
C GLN A 28 18.26 -13.25 -2.55
N LEU A 29 18.95 -13.21 -1.41
CA LEU A 29 18.95 -12.05 -0.52
C LEU A 29 19.51 -10.83 -1.24
N GLN A 30 20.66 -10.99 -1.90
CA GLN A 30 21.31 -9.89 -2.63
C GLN A 30 20.42 -9.33 -3.74
N THR A 31 19.78 -10.18 -4.55
CA THR A 31 18.82 -9.76 -5.58
C THR A 31 17.67 -8.91 -4.98
N ASN A 32 17.15 -9.31 -3.80
CA ASN A 32 16.10 -8.56 -3.13
C ASN A 32 16.58 -7.21 -2.58
N VAL A 33 17.79 -7.17 -2.02
CA VAL A 33 18.42 -5.93 -1.51
C VAL A 33 18.72 -4.97 -2.65
N ASP A 34 19.31 -5.47 -3.74
CA ASP A 34 19.67 -4.67 -4.90
C ASP A 34 18.45 -4.05 -5.59
N GLN A 35 17.36 -4.80 -5.74
CA GLN A 35 16.11 -4.25 -6.29
C GLN A 35 15.57 -3.10 -5.43
N ARG A 36 15.61 -3.21 -4.10
CA ARG A 36 15.14 -2.14 -3.21
C ARG A 36 16.04 -0.90 -3.29
N ARG A 37 17.37 -1.11 -3.28
CA ARG A 37 18.35 -0.04 -3.42
C ARG A 37 18.16 0.69 -4.76
N GLU A 38 18.06 -0.06 -5.86
CA GLU A 38 17.84 0.50 -7.20
C GLU A 38 16.57 1.36 -7.25
N LEU A 39 15.47 0.88 -6.65
CA LEU A 39 14.22 1.65 -6.58
C LEU A 39 14.38 2.96 -5.80
N VAL A 40 15.08 2.94 -4.66
CA VAL A 40 15.36 4.15 -3.88
C VAL A 40 16.19 5.16 -4.68
N GLU A 41 17.18 4.67 -5.45
CA GLU A 41 18.11 5.51 -6.23
C GLU A 41 17.47 6.05 -7.52
N THR A 42 16.56 5.29 -8.15
CA THR A 42 16.03 5.60 -9.49
C THR A 42 14.58 6.06 -9.53
N ALA A 43 13.86 6.01 -8.40
CA ALA A 43 12.48 6.43 -8.34
C ALA A 43 12.30 7.90 -8.75
N ASN A 44 11.30 8.17 -9.57
CA ASN A 44 10.97 9.53 -10.00
C ASN A 44 10.19 10.26 -8.91
N HIS A 45 10.89 10.71 -7.86
CA HIS A 45 10.28 11.42 -6.72
C HIS A 45 9.48 12.66 -7.15
N ALA A 46 9.88 13.35 -8.23
CA ALA A 46 9.16 14.53 -8.73
C ALA A 46 7.77 14.18 -9.30
N GLY A 47 7.61 12.93 -9.77
CA GLY A 47 6.35 12.42 -10.32
C GLY A 47 5.42 11.81 -9.27
N PHE A 48 5.84 11.67 -8.02
CA PHE A 48 5.00 11.10 -6.97
C PHE A 48 3.85 12.04 -6.62
N VAL A 49 2.69 11.43 -6.30
CA VAL A 49 1.59 12.13 -5.64
C VAL A 49 2.07 12.82 -4.38
N LYS A 50 1.61 14.06 -4.15
CA LYS A 50 2.06 14.90 -3.03
C LYS A 50 0.93 15.76 -2.48
N PRO A 51 1.04 16.27 -1.27
CA PRO A 51 0.10 17.24 -0.71
C PRO A 51 -0.14 18.42 -1.66
N GLY A 52 -1.42 18.78 -1.84
CA GLY A 52 -1.89 19.81 -2.76
C GLY A 52 -2.33 19.29 -4.14
N ASP A 53 -1.99 18.07 -4.53
CA ASP A 53 -2.47 17.48 -5.77
C ASP A 53 -3.99 17.23 -5.69
N VAL A 54 -4.69 17.43 -6.82
CA VAL A 54 -6.13 17.16 -6.94
C VAL A 54 -6.34 15.79 -7.56
N VAL A 55 -7.03 14.90 -6.84
CA VAL A 55 -7.29 13.54 -7.28
C VAL A 55 -8.46 13.52 -8.26
N GLN A 56 -8.23 12.93 -9.43
CA GLN A 56 -9.27 12.75 -10.44
C GLN A 56 -10.21 11.60 -10.05
N PRO A 57 -11.48 11.63 -10.46
CA PRO A 57 -12.42 10.56 -10.23
C PRO A 57 -11.88 9.20 -10.69
N PHE A 58 -12.07 8.17 -9.87
CA PHE A 58 -11.73 6.79 -10.20
C PHE A 58 -12.82 5.82 -9.72
N SER A 59 -12.79 4.60 -10.25
CA SER A 59 -13.65 3.50 -9.84
C SER A 59 -12.84 2.21 -9.85
N LEU A 60 -12.88 1.46 -8.75
CA LEU A 60 -12.14 0.22 -8.52
C LEU A 60 -13.12 -0.90 -8.16
N ALA A 61 -12.79 -2.15 -8.51
CA ALA A 61 -13.59 -3.32 -8.11
C ALA A 61 -13.26 -3.72 -6.66
N GLU A 62 -14.25 -3.73 -5.76
CA GLU A 62 -14.10 -4.22 -4.39
C GLU A 62 -14.13 -5.77 -4.37
N VAL A 63 -13.28 -6.40 -3.55
CA VAL A 63 -13.11 -7.86 -3.53
C VAL A 63 -14.30 -8.64 -3.01
N ASP A 64 -15.18 -8.03 -2.22
CA ASP A 64 -16.45 -8.64 -1.77
C ASP A 64 -17.61 -8.29 -2.71
N GLY A 65 -17.36 -7.53 -3.77
CA GLY A 65 -18.31 -7.11 -4.80
C GLY A 65 -18.65 -5.63 -4.75
N GLY A 66 -19.09 -5.13 -5.90
CA GLY A 66 -19.39 -3.70 -6.07
C GLY A 66 -18.20 -2.85 -6.48
N LEU A 67 -18.38 -1.55 -6.40
CA LEU A 67 -17.39 -0.55 -6.81
C LEU A 67 -17.01 0.36 -5.65
N VAL A 68 -15.71 0.64 -5.55
CA VAL A 68 -15.14 1.71 -4.73
C VAL A 68 -14.88 2.89 -5.64
N THR A 69 -15.59 4.00 -5.45
CA THR A 69 -15.37 5.23 -6.21
C THR A 69 -14.80 6.33 -5.31
N LEU A 70 -14.08 7.29 -5.90
CA LEU A 70 -13.57 8.41 -5.12
C LEU A 70 -14.70 9.15 -4.40
N ASP A 71 -15.81 9.45 -5.10
CA ASP A 71 -16.95 10.15 -4.51
C ASP A 71 -17.61 9.36 -3.37
N GLY A 72 -17.71 8.03 -3.54
CA GLY A 72 -18.24 7.17 -2.47
C GLY A 72 -17.33 7.11 -1.24
N LEU A 73 -15.99 7.13 -1.45
CA LEU A 73 -15.04 7.18 -0.33
C LEU A 73 -15.10 8.51 0.43
N LEU A 74 -15.38 9.62 -0.28
CA LEU A 74 -15.38 10.97 0.28
C LEU A 74 -16.77 11.45 0.74
N ALA A 75 -17.80 10.62 0.59
CA ALA A 75 -19.19 11.02 0.89
C ALA A 75 -19.37 11.46 2.36
N ASP A 76 -18.79 10.73 3.29
CA ASP A 76 -19.00 10.95 4.73
C ASP A 76 -17.75 11.49 5.45
N GLY A 77 -16.63 11.70 4.76
CA GLY A 77 -15.39 12.20 5.35
C GLY A 77 -14.15 11.98 4.47
N PRO A 78 -12.95 12.18 5.02
CA PRO A 78 -11.70 11.94 4.29
C PRO A 78 -11.49 10.48 3.92
N ALA A 79 -10.69 10.23 2.88
CA ALA A 79 -10.30 8.89 2.47
C ALA A 79 -8.80 8.64 2.66
N VAL A 80 -8.45 7.43 3.10
CA VAL A 80 -7.07 6.95 3.21
C VAL A 80 -6.88 5.79 2.25
N LEU A 81 -6.02 5.98 1.25
CA LEU A 81 -5.66 4.96 0.27
C LEU A 81 -4.33 4.32 0.67
N VAL A 82 -4.27 2.97 0.68
CA VAL A 82 -3.06 2.18 0.96
C VAL A 82 -2.73 1.33 -0.25
N PHE A 83 -1.76 1.75 -1.06
CA PHE A 83 -1.30 0.94 -2.17
C PHE A 83 -0.39 -0.18 -1.68
N PHE A 84 -0.63 -1.40 -2.15
CA PHE A 84 0.18 -2.57 -1.85
C PHE A 84 0.33 -3.49 -3.06
N ARG A 85 1.32 -4.39 -3.02
CA ARG A 85 1.71 -5.13 -4.22
C ARG A 85 0.69 -6.22 -4.63
N PHE A 86 0.49 -7.24 -3.79
CA PHE A 86 -0.41 -8.38 -4.08
C PHE A 86 -0.64 -9.24 -2.83
N ALA A 87 -1.61 -10.15 -2.86
CA ALA A 87 -2.08 -10.93 -1.70
C ALA A 87 -1.02 -11.85 -1.07
N ASP A 88 -0.08 -12.40 -1.86
CA ASP A 88 0.95 -13.31 -1.35
C ASP A 88 2.29 -12.62 -1.04
N CYS A 89 2.33 -11.29 -1.12
CA CYS A 89 3.52 -10.51 -0.74
C CYS A 89 3.75 -10.57 0.78
N PRO A 90 4.89 -11.13 1.29
CA PRO A 90 5.10 -11.28 2.73
C PRO A 90 5.03 -9.96 3.51
N ALA A 91 5.66 -8.89 3.00
CA ALA A 91 5.60 -7.58 3.63
C ALA A 91 4.19 -6.99 3.65
N CYS A 92 3.33 -7.31 2.64
CA CYS A 92 1.94 -6.88 2.62
C CYS A 92 1.09 -7.64 3.64
N ASN A 93 1.39 -8.94 3.85
CA ASN A 93 0.76 -9.76 4.88
C ASN A 93 1.15 -9.36 6.32
N ILE A 94 2.15 -8.52 6.49
CA ILE A 94 2.50 -7.87 7.76
C ILE A 94 1.80 -6.52 7.87
N ALA A 95 1.92 -5.68 6.85
CA ALA A 95 1.47 -4.29 6.93
C ALA A 95 -0.05 -4.12 6.95
N LEU A 96 -0.82 -4.89 6.15
CA LEU A 96 -2.28 -4.73 6.14
C LEU A 96 -2.94 -5.11 7.47
N PRO A 97 -2.60 -6.26 8.13
CA PRO A 97 -3.08 -6.53 9.49
C PRO A 97 -2.64 -5.51 10.52
N TYR A 98 -1.42 -4.93 10.38
CA TYR A 98 -0.99 -3.83 11.24
C TYR A 98 -1.92 -2.62 11.08
N TYR A 99 -2.23 -2.20 9.85
CA TYR A 99 -3.15 -1.09 9.61
C TYR A 99 -4.57 -1.39 10.10
N ASP A 100 -5.04 -2.64 10.01
CA ASP A 100 -6.34 -3.01 10.57
C ASP A 100 -6.40 -2.82 12.09
N ARG A 101 -5.30 -3.13 12.81
CA ARG A 101 -5.24 -2.98 14.27
C ARG A 101 -4.92 -1.56 14.72
N ARG A 102 -4.01 -0.87 14.02
CA ARG A 102 -3.41 0.38 14.51
C ARG A 102 -3.98 1.64 13.84
N LEU A 103 -4.34 1.56 12.56
CA LEU A 103 -4.80 2.72 11.79
C LEU A 103 -6.33 2.78 11.72
N ARG A 104 -6.98 1.71 11.27
CA ARG A 104 -8.43 1.69 11.04
C ARG A 104 -9.26 2.20 12.22
N PRO A 105 -9.07 1.76 13.50
CA PRO A 105 -9.93 2.22 14.59
C PRO A 105 -9.81 3.72 14.87
N GLY A 106 -8.65 4.32 14.59
CA GLY A 106 -8.45 5.76 14.66
C GLY A 106 -9.19 6.49 13.56
N LEU A 107 -9.08 5.99 12.32
CA LEU A 107 -9.78 6.56 11.16
C LEU A 107 -11.31 6.51 11.33
N GLU A 108 -11.87 5.40 11.80
CA GLU A 108 -13.31 5.27 12.08
C GLU A 108 -13.81 6.33 13.08
N ARG A 109 -13.03 6.60 14.14
CA ARG A 109 -13.37 7.67 15.09
C ARG A 109 -13.33 9.07 14.48
N LEU A 110 -12.48 9.27 13.47
CA LEU A 110 -12.33 10.52 12.73
C LEU A 110 -13.25 10.61 11.49
N GLY A 111 -14.14 9.63 11.29
CA GLY A 111 -15.05 9.60 10.14
C GLY A 111 -14.37 9.34 8.80
N ALA A 112 -13.13 8.85 8.79
CA ALA A 112 -12.36 8.61 7.56
C ALA A 112 -12.49 7.15 7.08
N THR A 113 -12.55 6.97 5.76
CA THR A 113 -12.64 5.66 5.12
C THR A 113 -11.27 5.14 4.70
N LEU A 114 -10.95 3.87 5.04
CA LEU A 114 -9.72 3.19 4.66
C LEU A 114 -9.97 2.20 3.52
N VAL A 115 -9.15 2.27 2.47
CA VAL A 115 -9.14 1.29 1.38
C VAL A 115 -7.71 0.87 1.04
N ALA A 116 -7.47 -0.45 0.93
CA ALA A 116 -6.23 -0.99 0.40
C ALA A 116 -6.41 -1.33 -1.09
N ILE A 117 -5.41 -0.97 -1.91
CA ILE A 117 -5.48 -0.99 -3.37
C ILE A 117 -4.30 -1.78 -3.93
N SER A 118 -4.57 -2.72 -4.84
CA SER A 118 -3.57 -3.53 -5.53
C SER A 118 -4.00 -3.78 -6.98
N PRO A 119 -3.06 -3.95 -7.93
CA PRO A 119 -3.40 -4.30 -9.31
C PRO A 119 -3.89 -5.74 -9.49
N GLN A 120 -3.80 -6.58 -8.46
CA GLN A 120 -4.20 -7.98 -8.54
C GLN A 120 -5.71 -8.11 -8.76
N LEU A 121 -6.12 -9.08 -9.57
CA LEU A 121 -7.54 -9.35 -9.86
C LEU A 121 -8.34 -9.65 -8.57
N PRO A 122 -9.59 -9.20 -8.46
CA PRO A 122 -10.40 -9.30 -7.24
C PRO A 122 -10.50 -10.73 -6.68
N GLU A 123 -10.68 -11.73 -7.55
CA GLU A 123 -10.82 -13.14 -7.17
C GLU A 123 -9.56 -13.74 -6.53
N ARG A 124 -8.39 -13.18 -6.80
CA ARG A 124 -7.13 -13.54 -6.13
C ARG A 124 -6.87 -12.66 -4.93
N LEU A 125 -7.20 -11.37 -5.06
CA LEU A 125 -6.95 -10.36 -4.05
C LEU A 125 -7.77 -10.59 -2.76
N VAL A 126 -8.99 -11.15 -2.88
CA VAL A 126 -9.84 -11.52 -1.73
C VAL A 126 -9.14 -12.44 -0.72
N ALA A 127 -8.11 -13.16 -1.15
CA ALA A 127 -7.37 -14.09 -0.29
C ALA A 127 -6.69 -13.38 0.89
N ILE A 128 -6.11 -12.20 0.71
CA ILE A 128 -5.45 -11.47 1.80
C ILE A 128 -6.49 -10.90 2.79
N LYS A 129 -7.63 -10.40 2.29
CA LYS A 129 -8.73 -9.91 3.13
C LYS A 129 -9.26 -11.03 4.04
N ARG A 130 -9.52 -12.20 3.48
CA ARG A 130 -10.02 -13.38 4.23
C ARG A 130 -8.97 -13.93 5.18
N ARG A 131 -7.72 -14.10 4.74
CA ARG A 131 -6.60 -14.63 5.55
C ARG A 131 -6.43 -13.87 6.85
N HIS A 132 -6.54 -12.54 6.80
CA HIS A 132 -6.31 -11.67 7.95
C HIS A 132 -7.59 -11.10 8.58
N GLY A 133 -8.76 -11.41 8.02
CA GLY A 133 -10.03 -10.89 8.51
C GLY A 133 -10.11 -9.36 8.49
N LEU A 134 -9.50 -8.73 7.45
CA LEU A 134 -9.41 -7.27 7.34
C LEU A 134 -10.81 -6.63 7.31
N LYS A 135 -11.00 -5.58 8.10
CA LYS A 135 -12.30 -4.91 8.30
C LYS A 135 -12.48 -3.64 7.45
N PHE A 136 -11.51 -3.31 6.61
CA PHE A 136 -11.57 -2.21 5.67
C PHE A 136 -11.73 -2.69 4.22
N LEU A 137 -11.99 -1.76 3.31
CA LEU A 137 -12.17 -2.05 1.89
C LEU A 137 -10.85 -2.52 1.25
N VAL A 138 -10.94 -3.52 0.38
CA VAL A 138 -9.81 -3.98 -0.43
C VAL A 138 -10.26 -3.98 -1.88
N ALA A 139 -9.57 -3.24 -2.74
CA ALA A 139 -9.99 -3.01 -4.11
C ALA A 139 -8.88 -3.30 -5.12
N SER A 140 -9.30 -3.70 -6.32
CA SER A 140 -8.44 -3.96 -7.46
C SER A 140 -8.33 -2.73 -8.34
N ASP A 141 -7.09 -2.26 -8.56
CA ASP A 141 -6.72 -1.26 -9.56
C ASP A 141 -6.28 -1.97 -10.84
N ASP A 142 -7.26 -2.40 -11.64
CA ASP A 142 -7.00 -3.14 -12.86
C ASP A 142 -6.00 -2.41 -13.76
N GLY A 143 -4.97 -3.13 -14.15
CA GLY A 143 -3.89 -2.60 -14.97
C GLY A 143 -3.05 -1.49 -14.32
N ASN A 144 -3.08 -1.28 -13.00
CA ASN A 144 -2.34 -0.21 -12.29
C ASN A 144 -2.69 1.24 -12.74
N ALA A 145 -3.90 1.48 -13.19
CA ALA A 145 -4.29 2.79 -13.76
C ALA A 145 -4.16 3.91 -12.72
N LEU A 146 -4.69 3.69 -11.52
CA LEU A 146 -4.61 4.66 -10.42
C LEU A 146 -3.18 4.78 -9.89
N GLY A 147 -2.48 3.65 -9.74
CA GLY A 147 -1.06 3.64 -9.33
C GLY A 147 -0.18 4.45 -10.28
N ARG A 148 -0.40 4.36 -11.61
CA ARG A 148 0.30 5.20 -12.59
C ARG A 148 -0.10 6.66 -12.51
N ALA A 149 -1.38 6.97 -12.32
CA ALA A 149 -1.85 8.35 -12.18
C ALA A 149 -1.23 9.04 -10.94
N PHE A 150 -0.93 8.27 -9.89
CA PHE A 150 -0.24 8.75 -8.68
C PHE A 150 1.29 8.73 -8.79
N GLY A 151 1.83 8.21 -9.90
CA GLY A 151 3.28 8.11 -10.12
C GLY A 151 3.98 7.06 -9.24
N VAL A 152 3.23 6.14 -8.63
CA VAL A 152 3.75 5.22 -7.61
C VAL A 152 4.06 3.82 -8.13
N THR A 153 4.06 3.60 -9.44
CA THR A 153 4.36 2.29 -10.02
C THR A 153 5.85 2.11 -10.33
N PHE A 154 6.30 0.87 -10.32
CA PHE A 154 7.62 0.45 -10.76
C PHE A 154 7.56 -0.89 -11.46
N GLU A 155 8.53 -1.20 -12.29
CA GLU A 155 8.75 -2.53 -12.84
C GLU A 155 9.87 -3.28 -12.10
N ALA A 156 9.67 -4.58 -11.88
CA ALA A 156 10.74 -5.43 -11.38
C ALA A 156 11.92 -5.46 -12.37
N ASN A 157 13.16 -5.34 -11.88
CA ASN A 157 14.34 -5.40 -12.72
C ASN A 157 14.60 -6.82 -13.29
N ALA A 158 15.52 -6.95 -14.24
CA ALA A 158 15.79 -8.20 -14.92
C ALA A 158 16.21 -9.33 -13.97
N ALA A 159 17.03 -9.03 -12.96
CA ALA A 159 17.50 -10.03 -11.98
C ALA A 159 16.33 -10.54 -11.12
N SER A 160 15.45 -9.66 -10.64
CA SER A 160 14.26 -10.03 -9.88
C SER A 160 13.26 -10.85 -10.72
N ARG A 161 13.08 -10.49 -11.99
CA ARG A 161 12.25 -11.26 -12.94
C ARG A 161 12.79 -12.67 -13.13
N GLN A 162 14.10 -12.81 -13.41
CA GLN A 162 14.74 -14.11 -13.58
C GLN A 162 14.65 -14.97 -12.32
N ALA A 163 14.90 -14.38 -11.14
CA ALA A 163 14.81 -15.09 -9.87
C ALA A 163 13.38 -15.58 -9.56
N ALA A 164 12.37 -14.84 -9.96
CA ALA A 164 10.97 -15.24 -9.82
C ALA A 164 10.61 -16.37 -10.80
N LEU A 165 10.99 -16.23 -12.08
CA LEU A 165 10.73 -17.25 -13.12
C LEU A 165 11.44 -18.57 -12.81
N ALA A 166 12.65 -18.54 -12.26
CA ALA A 166 13.36 -19.74 -11.82
C ALA A 166 12.63 -20.52 -10.72
N LYS A 167 11.72 -19.87 -9.98
CA LYS A 167 10.84 -20.47 -8.97
C LYS A 167 9.45 -20.82 -9.51
N GLY A 168 9.25 -20.70 -10.83
CA GLY A 168 7.95 -20.91 -11.46
C GLY A 168 6.91 -19.82 -11.17
N VAL A 169 7.36 -18.63 -10.74
CA VAL A 169 6.47 -17.49 -10.44
C VAL A 169 6.56 -16.46 -11.56
N SER A 170 5.47 -16.31 -12.32
CA SER A 170 5.26 -15.17 -13.20
C SER A 170 4.43 -14.12 -12.46
N LEU A 171 5.00 -12.93 -12.24
CA LEU A 171 4.27 -11.87 -11.56
C LEU A 171 3.06 -11.41 -12.37
N GLY A 172 3.20 -11.31 -13.70
CA GLY A 172 2.11 -10.95 -14.60
C GLY A 172 0.90 -11.87 -14.49
N ASP A 173 1.14 -13.18 -14.35
CA ASP A 173 0.08 -14.17 -14.11
C ASP A 173 -0.48 -14.06 -12.70
N THR A 174 0.39 -13.78 -11.71
CA THR A 174 0.00 -13.64 -10.30
C THR A 174 -0.95 -12.46 -10.11
N ILE A 175 -0.64 -11.30 -10.71
CA ILE A 175 -1.46 -10.10 -10.61
C ILE A 175 -2.55 -10.00 -11.70
N GLY A 176 -2.46 -10.82 -12.75
CA GLY A 176 -3.46 -10.87 -13.84
C GLY A 176 -3.28 -9.81 -14.94
N THR A 177 -2.25 -8.95 -14.84
CA THR A 177 -2.01 -7.87 -15.81
C THR A 177 -1.12 -8.27 -16.98
N GLY A 178 -0.43 -9.42 -16.90
CA GLY A 178 0.60 -9.83 -17.86
C GLY A 178 1.89 -9.01 -17.78
N THR A 179 2.00 -8.05 -16.86
CA THR A 179 3.15 -7.16 -16.68
C THR A 179 3.92 -7.45 -15.40
N TRP A 180 5.10 -6.85 -15.25
CA TRP A 180 5.90 -6.88 -14.02
C TRP A 180 5.81 -5.57 -13.22
N GLU A 181 4.77 -4.77 -13.51
CA GLU A 181 4.52 -3.49 -12.88
C GLU A 181 3.73 -3.65 -11.58
N LEU A 182 4.24 -3.07 -10.52
CA LEU A 182 3.64 -3.08 -9.18
C LEU A 182 3.63 -1.67 -8.58
N PRO A 183 2.70 -1.35 -7.69
CA PRO A 183 2.82 -0.14 -6.91
C PRO A 183 3.93 -0.26 -5.85
N MET A 184 4.70 0.80 -5.67
CA MET A 184 5.43 1.05 -4.44
C MET A 184 4.41 1.18 -3.30
N PRO A 185 4.69 0.61 -2.11
CA PRO A 185 3.83 0.84 -0.96
C PRO A 185 3.67 2.33 -0.70
N THR A 186 2.43 2.79 -0.68
CA THR A 186 2.11 4.21 -0.58
C THR A 186 0.89 4.40 0.29
N ILE A 187 0.88 5.43 1.14
CA ILE A 187 -0.31 5.90 1.82
C ILE A 187 -0.62 7.32 1.39
N VAL A 188 -1.89 7.57 1.05
CA VAL A 188 -2.38 8.89 0.67
C VAL A 188 -3.62 9.22 1.49
N VAL A 189 -3.67 10.42 2.09
CA VAL A 189 -4.87 10.98 2.72
C VAL A 189 -5.46 12.04 1.80
N ILE A 190 -6.76 11.91 1.50
CA ILE A 190 -7.49 12.79 0.58
C ILE A 190 -8.63 13.43 1.36
N GLY A 191 -8.72 14.76 1.33
CA GLY A 191 -9.85 15.53 1.87
C GLY A 191 -11.09 15.42 1.00
N GLN A 192 -12.27 15.78 1.55
CA GLN A 192 -13.55 15.74 0.83
C GLN A 192 -13.57 16.67 -0.41
N ASP A 193 -12.70 17.65 -0.47
CA ASP A 193 -12.45 18.51 -1.63
C ASP A 193 -11.57 17.86 -2.72
N ARG A 194 -11.26 16.55 -2.57
CA ARG A 194 -10.39 15.73 -3.43
C ARG A 194 -8.93 16.16 -3.44
N VAL A 195 -8.49 17.00 -2.51
CA VAL A 195 -7.10 17.43 -2.42
C VAL A 195 -6.32 16.50 -1.50
N VAL A 196 -5.14 16.09 -1.95
CA VAL A 196 -4.20 15.29 -1.15
C VAL A 196 -3.71 16.12 0.03
N ARG A 197 -3.80 15.60 1.23
CA ARG A 197 -3.32 16.22 2.48
C ARG A 197 -2.05 15.57 3.02
N PHE A 198 -1.87 14.30 2.73
CA PHE A 198 -0.68 13.54 3.10
C PHE A 198 -0.38 12.52 2.01
N ALA A 199 0.91 12.33 1.71
CA ALA A 199 1.37 11.25 0.85
C ALA A 199 2.73 10.77 1.34
N ASP A 200 2.90 9.46 1.47
CA ASP A 200 4.18 8.81 1.76
C ASP A 200 4.35 7.62 0.83
N VAL A 201 5.33 7.73 -0.07
CA VAL A 201 5.68 6.71 -1.06
C VAL A 201 6.97 6.02 -0.61
N ALA A 202 6.95 4.70 -0.48
CA ALA A 202 8.08 3.91 -0.01
C ALA A 202 8.69 3.06 -1.15
N PRO A 203 9.69 3.57 -1.89
CA PRO A 203 10.43 2.78 -2.89
C PRO A 203 11.09 1.55 -2.26
N ASP A 204 11.65 1.67 -1.04
CA ASP A 204 11.99 0.51 -0.22
C ASP A 204 10.73 -0.03 0.46
N TRP A 205 10.17 -1.13 -0.04
CA TRP A 205 8.95 -1.72 0.49
C TRP A 205 9.05 -2.30 1.92
N LEU A 206 10.20 -2.22 2.57
CA LEU A 206 10.36 -2.51 4.00
C LEU A 206 10.27 -1.25 4.88
N LEU A 207 10.28 -0.05 4.29
CA LEU A 207 10.16 1.23 4.99
C LEU A 207 8.74 1.79 4.81
N ARG A 208 7.76 1.19 5.48
CA ARG A 208 6.37 1.62 5.36
C ARG A 208 5.99 2.68 6.39
N THR A 209 4.95 3.42 6.06
CA THR A 209 4.37 4.47 6.90
C THR A 209 3.80 3.89 8.18
N GLU A 210 4.12 4.48 9.33
CA GLU A 210 3.45 4.20 10.60
C GLU A 210 2.01 4.73 10.61
N ALA A 211 1.19 4.24 11.54
CA ALA A 211 -0.20 4.68 11.64
C ALA A 211 -0.34 6.13 12.12
N GLU A 212 0.54 6.57 13.02
CA GLU A 212 0.47 7.85 13.70
C GLU A 212 0.49 9.05 12.74
N PRO A 213 1.46 9.20 11.80
CA PRO A 213 1.45 10.33 10.86
C PRO A 213 0.20 10.41 9.98
N VAL A 214 -0.41 9.26 9.69
CA VAL A 214 -1.66 9.20 8.90
C VAL A 214 -2.84 9.71 9.72
N LEU A 215 -2.93 9.28 10.99
CA LEU A 215 -3.97 9.75 11.92
C LEU A 215 -3.85 11.25 12.17
N GLU A 216 -2.63 11.75 12.40
CA GLU A 216 -2.36 13.19 12.56
C GLU A 216 -2.82 14.00 11.34
N ALA A 217 -2.56 13.48 10.13
CA ALA A 217 -2.97 14.14 8.89
C ALA A 217 -4.50 14.18 8.73
N VAL A 218 -5.22 13.13 9.14
CA VAL A 218 -6.68 13.09 9.10
C VAL A 218 -7.29 13.97 10.20
N GLU A 219 -6.72 13.96 11.42
CA GLU A 219 -7.18 14.81 12.53
C GLU A 219 -7.05 16.30 12.20
N ALA A 220 -5.98 16.70 11.51
CA ALA A 220 -5.79 18.08 11.07
C ALA A 220 -6.89 18.57 10.12
N LEU A 221 -7.51 17.68 9.32
CA LEU A 221 -8.65 18.03 8.46
C LEU A 221 -9.91 18.38 9.27
N SER A 222 -10.20 17.61 10.30
CA SER A 222 -11.38 17.84 11.16
C SER A 222 -11.32 19.18 11.89
N LEU A 223 -10.12 19.71 12.16
CA LEU A 223 -9.94 21.01 12.80
C LEU A 223 -10.18 22.20 11.85
N VAL A 224 -9.96 22.00 10.55
CA VAL A 224 -10.14 23.05 9.52
C VAL A 224 -11.62 23.22 9.15
N GLU A 225 -12.41 22.15 9.20
CA GLU A 225 -13.85 22.18 8.89
C GLU A 225 -14.72 22.73 10.04
N ALA A 226 -14.13 22.87 11.24
CA ALA A 226 -14.81 23.39 12.43
C ALA A 226 -14.70 24.93 12.59
N VAL A 227 -14.03 25.65 11.68
CA VAL A 227 -13.83 27.12 11.67
C VAL A 227 -14.60 27.74 10.52
#